data_17d918688376fe357abb6b18a48b50c5
#
_entry.id   17d918688376fe357abb6b18a48b50c5
#
_cell.length_a   1.000
_cell.length_b   1.000
_cell.length_c   1.000
_cell.angle_alpha   90.00
_cell.angle_beta   90.00
_cell.angle_gamma   90.00
#
_symmetry.space_group_name_H-M   'P 1'
#
loop_
_entity.id
_entity.type
_entity.pdbx_description
1 polymer ?
#
loop_
_entity_poly.entity_id
_entity_poly.type
_entity_poly.pdbx_seq_one_letter_code
_entity_poly.pdbx_strand_id
1 'polypeptide(L)'
;MVREVYENELKELLELYLHLHESEVPEMTEHLNKTWKTIMKDENHHIIVNTIDDKIVSSCVCVVIPNLTRNIRPYAFVENVVTHKDYRGKGYATECLDYARRIAKKSNCYKMMLLTGSKKESIMKFYEGAGYNSSDKTAFIQWLE
;
A
#
# COMPACT_ATOMS: atom_id res chain seq x y z
N MET A 1 -6.16 14.55 -3.17
CA MET A 1 -4.81 14.92 -2.66
C MET A 1 -4.12 13.68 -2.10
N VAL A 2 -2.89 13.42 -2.51
CA VAL A 2 -2.12 12.25 -2.03
C VAL A 2 -1.17 12.66 -0.91
N ARG A 3 -1.19 11.91 0.18
CA ARG A 3 -0.36 12.14 1.37
C ARG A 3 -0.27 10.87 2.22
N GLU A 4 0.52 10.90 3.26
CA GLU A 4 0.44 9.88 4.31
C GLU A 4 -0.81 10.07 5.18
N VAL A 5 -1.32 8.97 5.72
CA VAL A 5 -2.51 8.95 6.58
C VAL A 5 -2.24 9.68 7.90
N TYR A 6 -3.25 10.35 8.45
CA TYR A 6 -3.16 10.94 9.79
C TYR A 6 -3.60 9.93 10.86
N GLU A 7 -3.10 10.11 12.08
CA GLU A 7 -3.38 9.21 13.21
C GLU A 7 -4.88 9.08 13.51
N ASN A 8 -5.64 10.16 13.33
CA ASN A 8 -7.09 10.21 13.58
C ASN A 8 -7.95 9.64 12.44
N GLU A 9 -7.36 9.12 11.36
CA GLU A 9 -8.06 8.60 10.20
C GLU A 9 -8.22 7.07 10.18
N LEU A 10 -7.87 6.38 11.27
CA LEU A 10 -7.93 4.92 11.34
C LEU A 10 -9.29 4.35 10.93
N LYS A 11 -10.38 4.91 11.47
CA LYS A 11 -11.72 4.41 11.17
C LYS A 11 -12.04 4.51 9.68
N GLU A 12 -11.76 5.64 9.08
CA GLU A 12 -12.03 5.87 7.65
C GLU A 12 -11.19 4.94 6.76
N LEU A 13 -9.93 4.71 7.13
CA LEU A 13 -9.06 3.76 6.45
C LEU A 13 -9.61 2.34 6.52
N LEU A 14 -10.07 1.89 7.69
CA LEU A 14 -10.68 0.58 7.87
C LEU A 14 -11.97 0.41 7.05
N GLU A 15 -12.77 1.46 6.94
CA GLU A 15 -13.94 1.48 6.06
C GLU A 15 -13.56 1.34 4.58
N LEU A 16 -12.48 2.00 4.15
CA LEU A 16 -11.94 1.83 2.79
C LEU A 16 -11.53 0.37 2.52
N TYR A 17 -10.94 -0.31 3.50
CA TYR A 17 -10.49 -1.71 3.33
C TYR A 17 -11.64 -2.69 3.07
N LEU A 18 -12.90 -2.34 3.31
CA LEU A 18 -14.06 -3.14 2.90
C LEU A 18 -14.14 -3.29 1.36
N HIS A 19 -13.46 -2.42 0.60
CA HIS A 19 -13.37 -2.52 -0.85
C HIS A 19 -12.18 -3.35 -1.34
N LEU A 20 -11.39 -3.89 -0.44
CA LEU A 20 -10.26 -4.78 -0.74
C LEU A 20 -10.70 -6.25 -0.62
N HIS A 21 -10.59 -6.86 0.55
CA HIS A 21 -11.01 -8.24 0.80
C HIS A 21 -11.57 -8.44 2.22
N GLU A 22 -11.73 -7.36 2.96
CA GLU A 22 -12.33 -7.41 4.28
C GLU A 22 -13.85 -7.43 4.18
N SER A 23 -14.51 -8.17 5.07
CA SER A 23 -15.96 -8.29 5.11
C SER A 23 -16.63 -7.34 6.11
N GLU A 24 -15.88 -6.89 7.10
CA GLU A 24 -16.38 -6.02 8.17
C GLU A 24 -15.25 -5.12 8.71
N VAL A 25 -15.64 -4.00 9.31
CA VAL A 25 -14.73 -3.13 10.05
C VAL A 25 -14.43 -3.79 11.40
N PRO A 26 -13.15 -4.01 11.76
CA PRO A 26 -12.82 -4.59 13.05
C PRO A 26 -13.31 -3.72 14.22
N GLU A 27 -13.63 -4.37 15.35
CA GLU A 27 -13.93 -3.66 16.58
C GLU A 27 -12.69 -2.86 17.06
N MET A 28 -12.96 -1.72 17.68
CA MET A 28 -11.91 -0.85 18.25
C MET A 28 -11.38 -1.44 19.56
N THR A 29 -10.62 -2.52 19.44
CA THR A 29 -10.01 -3.23 20.57
C THR A 29 -8.69 -2.58 20.98
N GLU A 30 -8.19 -2.95 22.17
CA GLU A 30 -6.83 -2.57 22.61
C GLU A 30 -5.76 -3.08 21.66
N HIS A 31 -5.93 -4.29 21.13
CA HIS A 31 -5.01 -4.86 20.15
C HIS A 31 -4.94 -4.02 18.86
N LEU A 32 -6.09 -3.61 18.30
CA LEU A 32 -6.14 -2.74 17.13
C LEU A 32 -5.45 -1.40 17.40
N ASN A 33 -5.77 -0.77 18.52
CA ASN A 33 -5.18 0.53 18.88
C ASN A 33 -3.67 0.44 19.08
N LYS A 34 -3.18 -0.63 19.70
CA LYS A 34 -1.74 -0.88 19.88
C LYS A 34 -1.04 -1.11 18.55
N THR A 35 -1.64 -1.90 17.67
CA THR A 35 -1.10 -2.15 16.32
C THR A 35 -1.04 -0.86 15.51
N TRP A 36 -2.11 -0.06 15.55
CA TRP A 36 -2.15 1.24 14.88
C TRP A 36 -1.04 2.17 15.34
N LYS A 37 -0.86 2.28 16.66
CA LYS A 37 0.24 3.09 17.23
C LYS A 37 1.62 2.60 16.80
N THR A 38 1.81 1.28 16.75
CA THR A 38 3.06 0.67 16.29
C THR A 38 3.34 1.08 14.84
N ILE A 39 2.34 0.98 13.97
CA ILE A 39 2.47 1.38 12.57
C ILE A 39 2.79 2.88 12.45
N MET A 40 2.06 3.73 13.16
CA MET A 40 2.23 5.19 13.07
C MET A 40 3.59 5.68 13.59
N LYS A 41 4.24 4.93 14.47
CA LYS A 41 5.58 5.25 14.99
C LYS A 41 6.72 4.69 14.14
N ASP A 42 6.43 3.76 13.24
CA ASP A 42 7.45 3.12 12.41
C ASP A 42 7.78 4.00 11.21
N GLU A 43 8.98 4.56 11.21
CA GLU A 43 9.48 5.43 10.14
C GLU A 43 9.60 4.73 8.78
N ASN A 44 9.58 3.40 8.77
CA ASN A 44 9.67 2.60 7.56
C ASN A 44 8.30 2.11 7.05
N HIS A 45 7.23 2.37 7.78
CA HIS A 45 5.89 1.91 7.44
C HIS A 45 5.02 3.10 7.02
N HIS A 46 4.76 3.21 5.73
CA HIS A 46 4.04 4.33 5.14
C HIS A 46 2.66 3.88 4.66
N ILE A 47 1.60 4.43 5.25
CA ILE A 47 0.24 4.27 4.74
C ILE A 47 -0.09 5.53 3.94
N ILE A 48 -0.26 5.36 2.65
CA ILE A 48 -0.49 6.44 1.70
C ILE A 48 -1.97 6.46 1.36
N VAL A 49 -2.59 7.63 1.42
CA VAL A 49 -4.00 7.82 1.10
C VAL A 49 -4.16 8.89 0.01
N ASN A 50 -5.20 8.74 -0.79
CA ASN A 50 -5.66 9.76 -1.72
C ASN A 50 -7.05 10.22 -1.30
N THR A 51 -7.22 11.52 -1.13
CA THR A 51 -8.47 12.11 -0.65
C THR A 51 -9.13 12.99 -1.70
N ILE A 52 -10.46 12.90 -1.78
CA ILE A 52 -11.33 13.77 -2.57
C ILE A 52 -12.39 14.32 -1.63
N ASP A 53 -12.53 15.66 -1.57
CA ASP A 53 -13.46 16.34 -0.65
C ASP A 53 -13.31 15.82 0.79
N ASP A 54 -12.05 15.76 1.25
CA ASP A 54 -11.64 15.27 2.57
C ASP A 54 -12.00 13.81 2.88
N LYS A 55 -12.44 13.04 1.88
CA LYS A 55 -12.73 11.62 2.02
C LYS A 55 -11.62 10.76 1.42
N ILE A 56 -11.17 9.74 2.15
CA ILE A 56 -10.21 8.76 1.66
C ILE A 56 -10.87 7.88 0.60
N VAL A 57 -10.36 7.92 -0.62
CA VAL A 57 -10.93 7.16 -1.74
C VAL A 57 -9.99 6.09 -2.29
N SER A 58 -8.70 6.18 -1.99
CA SER A 58 -7.70 5.19 -2.40
C SER A 58 -6.56 5.14 -1.40
N SER A 59 -5.89 4.01 -1.29
CA SER A 59 -4.75 3.82 -0.40
C SER A 59 -3.81 2.73 -0.89
N CYS A 60 -2.56 2.80 -0.47
CA CYS A 60 -1.62 1.69 -0.47
C CYS A 60 -0.69 1.79 0.73
N VAL A 61 -0.07 0.67 1.07
CA VAL A 61 0.97 0.60 2.11
C VAL A 61 2.32 0.42 1.41
N CYS A 62 3.32 1.16 1.85
CA CYS A 62 4.70 1.02 1.41
C CYS A 62 5.60 0.82 2.62
N VAL A 63 6.30 -0.31 2.68
CA VAL A 63 7.25 -0.60 3.75
C VAL A 63 8.65 -0.57 3.19
N VAL A 64 9.53 0.21 3.82
CA VAL A 64 10.95 0.26 3.49
C VAL A 64 11.68 -0.73 4.40
N ILE A 65 12.36 -1.69 3.79
CA ILE A 65 13.01 -2.80 4.48
C ILE A 65 14.52 -2.60 4.43
N PRO A 66 15.19 -2.40 5.59
CA PRO A 66 16.65 -2.35 5.65
C PRO A 66 17.28 -3.62 5.08
N ASN A 67 18.43 -3.48 4.40
CA ASN A 67 19.04 -4.57 3.68
C ASN A 67 20.56 -4.42 3.66
N LEU A 68 21.27 -5.54 3.70
CA LEU A 68 22.75 -5.56 3.74
C LEU A 68 23.41 -5.72 2.38
N THR A 69 22.69 -6.23 1.38
CA THR A 69 23.21 -6.37 0.01
C THR A 69 23.04 -5.07 -0.79
N ARG A 70 23.52 -5.03 -2.01
CA ARG A 70 23.38 -3.87 -2.91
C ARG A 70 23.93 -2.57 -2.29
N ASN A 71 25.13 -2.63 -1.70
CA ASN A 71 25.77 -1.50 -0.99
C ASN A 71 24.91 -0.99 0.19
N ILE A 72 24.31 -1.92 0.94
CA ILE A 72 23.48 -1.62 2.12
C ILE A 72 22.26 -0.79 1.77
N ARG A 73 21.77 -0.92 0.54
CA ARG A 73 20.55 -0.21 0.11
C ARG A 73 19.31 -0.99 0.50
N PRO A 74 18.30 -0.30 1.06
CA PRO A 74 17.00 -0.92 1.37
C PRO A 74 16.22 -1.28 0.12
N TYR A 75 15.13 -1.99 0.29
CA TYR A 75 14.10 -2.21 -0.72
C TYR A 75 12.74 -1.91 -0.15
N ALA A 76 11.75 -1.70 -1.00
CA ALA A 76 10.39 -1.40 -0.58
C ALA A 76 9.43 -2.51 -1.00
N PHE A 77 8.40 -2.74 -0.16
CA PHE A 77 7.31 -3.65 -0.44
C PHE A 77 5.98 -2.91 -0.35
N VAL A 78 5.12 -3.11 -1.35
CA VAL A 78 3.81 -2.45 -1.44
C VAL A 78 2.71 -3.47 -1.18
N GLU A 79 1.77 -3.13 -0.31
CA GLU A 79 0.63 -3.95 0.08
C GLU A 79 -0.66 -3.13 0.14
N ASN A 80 -1.79 -3.82 0.24
CA ASN A 80 -3.11 -3.22 0.49
C ASN A 80 -3.45 -2.09 -0.50
N VAL A 81 -3.21 -2.32 -1.79
CA VAL A 81 -3.60 -1.38 -2.84
C VAL A 81 -5.11 -1.46 -3.03
N VAL A 82 -5.82 -0.39 -2.72
CA VAL A 82 -7.28 -0.37 -2.74
C VAL A 82 -7.82 0.97 -3.23
N THR A 83 -8.93 0.92 -3.94
CA THR A 83 -9.73 2.11 -4.31
C THR A 83 -11.19 1.82 -4.06
N HIS A 84 -11.87 2.76 -3.44
CA HIS A 84 -13.33 2.72 -3.24
C HIS A 84 -14.02 2.47 -4.58
N LYS A 85 -14.99 1.57 -4.62
CA LYS A 85 -15.64 1.10 -5.85
C LYS A 85 -16.14 2.23 -6.75
N ASP A 86 -16.70 3.30 -6.19
CA ASP A 86 -17.27 4.43 -6.94
C ASP A 86 -16.20 5.40 -7.48
N TYR A 87 -14.93 5.18 -7.11
CA TYR A 87 -13.81 6.03 -7.51
C TYR A 87 -12.78 5.29 -8.40
N ARG A 88 -13.07 4.04 -8.79
CA ARG A 88 -12.19 3.24 -9.65
C ARG A 88 -12.10 3.79 -11.06
N GLY A 89 -11.00 3.47 -11.74
CA GLY A 89 -10.78 3.88 -13.13
C GLY A 89 -10.45 5.36 -13.33
N LYS A 90 -10.12 6.08 -12.28
CA LYS A 90 -9.83 7.53 -12.29
C LYS A 90 -8.39 7.88 -11.96
N GLY A 91 -7.52 6.88 -11.81
CA GLY A 91 -6.08 7.09 -11.57
C GLY A 91 -5.67 7.26 -10.10
N TYR A 92 -6.58 7.21 -9.15
CA TYR A 92 -6.27 7.47 -7.74
C TYR A 92 -5.27 6.46 -7.12
N ALA A 93 -5.39 5.17 -7.48
CA ALA A 93 -4.42 4.17 -7.05
C ALA A 93 -3.04 4.40 -7.68
N THR A 94 -2.98 4.81 -8.94
CA THR A 94 -1.72 5.17 -9.61
C THR A 94 -1.02 6.31 -8.88
N GLU A 95 -1.76 7.33 -8.46
CA GLU A 95 -1.20 8.44 -7.68
C GLU A 95 -0.63 7.97 -6.34
N CYS A 96 -1.31 7.03 -5.65
CA CYS A 96 -0.78 6.41 -4.42
C CYS A 96 0.52 5.65 -4.69
N LEU A 97 0.57 4.85 -5.75
CA LEU A 97 1.77 4.10 -6.14
C LEU A 97 2.92 5.03 -6.55
N ASP A 98 2.65 6.14 -7.22
CA ASP A 98 3.66 7.15 -7.54
C ASP A 98 4.21 7.83 -6.28
N TYR A 99 3.37 8.07 -5.29
CA TYR A 99 3.81 8.59 -4.01
C TYR A 99 4.71 7.58 -3.29
N ALA A 100 4.33 6.30 -3.27
CA ALA A 100 5.16 5.21 -2.73
C ALA A 100 6.53 5.16 -3.42
N ARG A 101 6.56 5.30 -4.75
CA ARG A 101 7.81 5.33 -5.52
C ARG A 101 8.70 6.51 -5.10
N ARG A 102 8.13 7.68 -4.84
CA ARG A 102 8.90 8.83 -4.34
C ARG A 102 9.50 8.57 -2.97
N ILE A 103 8.75 7.94 -2.05
CA ILE A 103 9.27 7.50 -0.74
C ILE A 103 10.44 6.53 -0.94
N ALA A 104 10.26 5.49 -1.75
CA ALA A 104 11.29 4.49 -2.01
C ALA A 104 12.57 5.12 -2.58
N LYS A 105 12.45 6.04 -3.53
CA LYS A 105 13.61 6.77 -4.08
C LYS A 105 14.29 7.64 -3.04
N LYS A 106 13.53 8.38 -2.24
CA LYS A 106 14.08 9.22 -1.17
C LYS A 106 14.82 8.38 -0.12
N SER A 107 14.34 7.17 0.14
CA SER A 107 14.97 6.22 1.07
C SER A 107 16.14 5.44 0.44
N ASN A 108 16.52 5.75 -0.81
CA ASN A 108 17.58 5.06 -1.54
C ASN A 108 17.31 3.57 -1.80
N CYS A 109 16.05 3.16 -1.89
CA CYS A 109 15.70 1.79 -2.24
C CYS A 109 16.21 1.42 -3.65
N TYR A 110 16.74 0.20 -3.80
CA TYR A 110 17.21 -0.27 -5.11
C TYR A 110 16.10 -0.95 -5.92
N LYS A 111 15.02 -1.34 -5.28
CA LYS A 111 13.82 -1.90 -5.92
C LYS A 111 12.60 -1.69 -5.05
N MET A 112 11.43 -1.84 -5.65
CA MET A 112 10.18 -2.01 -4.92
C MET A 112 9.36 -3.14 -5.55
N MET A 113 8.61 -3.86 -4.73
CA MET A 113 7.91 -5.08 -5.10
C MET A 113 6.47 -5.04 -4.60
N LEU A 114 5.61 -5.77 -5.28
CA LEU A 114 4.26 -6.08 -4.81
C LEU A 114 3.83 -7.45 -5.33
N LEU A 115 2.80 -8.03 -4.69
CA LEU A 115 2.13 -9.21 -5.15
C LEU A 115 0.66 -8.90 -5.41
N THR A 116 0.07 -9.53 -6.40
CA THR A 116 -1.37 -9.47 -6.65
C THR A 116 -1.93 -10.88 -6.80
N GLY A 117 -3.06 -11.14 -6.14
CA GLY A 117 -3.80 -12.39 -6.32
C GLY A 117 -4.62 -12.41 -7.61
N SER A 118 -4.80 -11.28 -8.25
CA SER A 118 -5.55 -11.19 -9.50
C SER A 118 -4.68 -11.54 -10.70
N LYS A 119 -5.21 -12.40 -11.57
CA LYS A 119 -4.61 -12.75 -12.86
C LYS A 119 -5.33 -12.08 -14.05
N LYS A 120 -6.24 -11.14 -13.78
CA LYS A 120 -6.94 -10.39 -14.80
C LYS A 120 -5.97 -9.53 -15.60
N GLU A 121 -6.11 -9.53 -16.93
CA GLU A 121 -5.26 -8.74 -17.81
C GLU A 121 -5.31 -7.23 -17.48
N SER A 122 -6.49 -6.72 -17.11
CA SER A 122 -6.65 -5.31 -16.72
C SER A 122 -5.83 -4.93 -15.49
N ILE A 123 -5.70 -5.83 -14.52
CA ILE A 123 -4.89 -5.61 -13.31
C ILE A 123 -3.40 -5.71 -13.64
N MET A 124 -3.01 -6.67 -14.47
CA MET A 124 -1.63 -6.79 -14.94
C MET A 124 -1.18 -5.52 -15.67
N LYS A 125 -2.00 -5.04 -16.60
CA LYS A 125 -1.75 -3.77 -17.32
C LYS A 125 -1.70 -2.56 -16.41
N PHE A 126 -2.54 -2.53 -15.37
CA PHE A 126 -2.53 -1.46 -14.39
C PHE A 126 -1.17 -1.36 -13.68
N TYR A 127 -0.63 -2.47 -13.19
CA TYR A 127 0.68 -2.46 -12.51
C TYR A 127 1.84 -2.22 -13.49
N GLU A 128 1.76 -2.76 -14.70
CA GLU A 128 2.76 -2.46 -15.74
C GLU A 128 2.78 -0.96 -16.08
N GLY A 129 1.60 -0.34 -16.20
CA GLY A 129 1.47 1.10 -16.40
C GLY A 129 2.01 1.94 -15.24
N ALA A 130 2.00 1.40 -14.02
CA ALA A 130 2.61 2.02 -12.84
C ALA A 130 4.13 1.80 -12.74
N GLY A 131 4.74 1.10 -13.70
CA GLY A 131 6.18 0.90 -13.78
C GLY A 131 6.70 -0.44 -13.24
N TYR A 132 5.80 -1.35 -12.88
CA TYR A 132 6.18 -2.70 -12.42
C TYR A 132 6.25 -3.67 -13.59
N ASN A 133 7.00 -4.76 -13.42
CA ASN A 133 6.96 -5.89 -14.36
C ASN A 133 6.84 -7.20 -13.59
N SER A 134 6.28 -8.21 -14.25
CA SER A 134 6.09 -9.54 -13.69
C SER A 134 7.05 -10.58 -14.30
N SER A 135 8.05 -10.14 -15.04
CA SER A 135 8.98 -11.01 -15.78
C SER A 135 10.33 -11.24 -15.09
N ASP A 136 10.81 -10.29 -14.26
CA ASP A 136 12.14 -10.38 -13.66
C ASP A 136 12.22 -11.36 -12.50
N LYS A 137 11.14 -11.53 -11.76
CA LYS A 137 11.08 -12.38 -10.56
C LYS A 137 9.80 -13.21 -10.53
N THR A 138 9.87 -14.38 -9.91
CA THR A 138 8.70 -15.19 -9.57
C THR A 138 8.44 -15.08 -8.07
N ALA A 139 7.19 -14.78 -7.71
CA ALA A 139 6.77 -14.74 -6.32
C ALA A 139 6.33 -16.13 -5.85
N PHE A 140 6.71 -16.47 -4.62
CA PHE A 140 6.23 -17.64 -3.91
C PHE A 140 5.49 -17.19 -2.66
N ILE A 141 4.35 -17.81 -2.36
CA ILE A 141 3.58 -17.57 -1.16
C ILE A 141 3.34 -18.85 -0.40
N GLN A 142 3.42 -18.78 0.91
CA GLN A 142 3.07 -19.88 1.81
C GLN A 142 2.06 -19.34 2.83
N TRP A 143 0.85 -19.86 2.80
CA TRP A 143 -0.17 -19.54 3.81
C TRP A 143 0.16 -20.27 5.11
N LEU A 144 0.03 -19.59 6.25
CA LEU A 144 0.36 -20.14 7.56
C LEU A 144 -0.88 -20.57 8.35
N GLU A 145 -2.04 -20.55 7.71
CA GLU A 145 -3.34 -20.91 8.26
C GLU A 145 -4.04 -21.98 7.41
#